data_ae87c92db0da6d1bdccaadc6a7e8951b
#
_entry.id   ae87c92db0da6d1bdccaadc6a7e8951b
#
_cell.length_a   1.000
_cell.length_b   1.000
_cell.length_c   1.000
_cell.angle_alpha   90.00
_cell.angle_beta   90.00
_cell.angle_gamma   90.00
#
_symmetry.space_group_name_H-M   'P 1'
#
loop_
_entity.id
_entity.type
_entity.pdbx_description
1 polymer ?
#
loop_
_entity_poly.entity_id
_entity_poly.type
_entity_poly.pdbx_seq_one_letter_code
_entity_poly.pdbx_strand_id
1 'polypeptide(L)' 'MKKGEIYTGIVEKVDFPNKGILHIEDEKVVVKNVLPGQTVEVVVTKQKTGKCEARLLNVV' A
#
# COMPACT_ATOMS: atom_id res chain seq x y z
N MET A 1 9.24 -2.78 6.80
CA MET A 1 8.67 -3.89 5.99
C MET A 1 9.72 -4.35 5.01
N LYS A 2 9.76 -5.62 4.73
CA LYS A 2 10.76 -6.18 3.83
C LYS A 2 10.19 -6.36 2.43
N LYS A 3 11.02 -6.15 1.43
CA LYS A 3 10.66 -6.41 0.04
C LYS A 3 10.22 -7.86 -0.13
N GLY A 4 9.11 -8.05 -0.83
CA GLY A 4 8.55 -9.37 -1.06
C GLY A 4 7.56 -9.85 -0.01
N GLU A 5 7.42 -9.15 1.09
CA GLU A 5 6.42 -9.49 2.11
C GLU A 5 5.03 -9.03 1.69
N ILE A 6 4.02 -9.76 2.14
CA ILE A 6 2.63 -9.49 1.82
C ILE A 6 1.92 -8.95 3.05
N TYR A 7 1.19 -7.88 2.87
CA TYR A 7 0.42 -7.24 3.95
C TYR A 7 -0.99 -6.96 3.49
N THR A 8 -1.90 -6.88 4.45
CA THR A 8 -3.29 -6.50 4.22
C THR A 8 -3.56 -5.20 4.98
N GLY A 9 -4.20 -4.26 4.34
CA GLY A 9 -4.53 -2.99 4.96
C GLY A 9 -5.69 -2.31 4.27
N ILE A 10 -6.17 -1.23 4.88
CA ILE A 10 -7.27 -0.44 4.35
C ILE A 10 -6.70 0.83 3.72
N VAL A 11 -7.11 1.11 2.49
CA VAL A 11 -6.69 2.31 1.78
C VAL A 11 -7.33 3.52 2.44
N GLU A 12 -6.51 4.43 2.96
CA GLU A 12 -7.01 5.61 3.67
C GLU A 12 -7.43 6.72 2.71
N LYS A 13 -6.62 6.91 1.65
CA LYS A 13 -6.92 7.92 0.65
C LYS A 13 -6.20 7.58 -0.64
N VAL A 14 -6.59 8.23 -1.72
CA VAL A 14 -5.91 8.12 -3.01
C VAL A 14 -5.51 9.51 -3.46
N ASP A 15 -4.22 9.70 -3.68
CA ASP A 15 -3.69 10.96 -4.21
C ASP A 15 -3.65 10.88 -5.73
N PHE A 16 -3.79 12.04 -6.36
CA PHE A 16 -3.72 12.13 -7.80
C PHE A 16 -2.31 11.78 -8.30
N PRO A 17 -2.14 11.06 -9.40
CA PRO A 17 -3.23 10.57 -10.25
C PRO A 17 -3.80 9.23 -9.81
N ASN A 18 -3.06 8.41 -9.02
CA ASN A 18 -3.52 7.06 -8.75
C ASN A 18 -2.72 6.40 -7.63
N LYS A 19 -2.33 7.18 -6.64
CA LYS A 19 -1.50 6.70 -5.53
C LYS A 19 -2.35 6.46 -4.31
N GLY A 20 -2.68 5.21 -4.04
CA GLY A 20 -3.35 4.84 -2.81
C GLY A 20 -2.39 4.88 -1.64
N ILE A 21 -2.82 5.48 -0.55
CA ILE A 21 -2.01 5.63 0.65
C ILE A 21 -2.65 4.80 1.75
N LEU A 22 -1.86 3.95 2.37
CA LEU A 22 -2.29 3.24 3.57
C LEU A 22 -1.14 3.21 4.56
N HIS A 23 -1.48 2.96 5.82
CA HIS A 23 -0.49 2.84 6.88
C HIS A 23 -0.51 1.43 7.43
N ILE A 24 0.64 0.78 7.42
CA ILE A 24 0.82 -0.56 7.97
C ILE A 24 2.01 -0.48 8.91
N GLU A 25 1.80 -0.87 10.18
CA GLU A 25 2.85 -0.85 11.21
C GLU A 25 3.53 0.51 11.32
N ASP A 26 2.71 1.57 11.30
CA ASP A 26 3.18 2.97 11.39
C ASP A 26 4.04 3.42 10.21
N GLU A 27 4.06 2.66 9.13
CA GLU A 27 4.74 3.07 7.91
C GLU A 27 3.75 3.46 6.83
N LYS A 28 4.10 4.48 6.08
CA LYS A 28 3.31 4.91 4.93
C LYS A 28 3.59 3.98 3.76
N VAL A 29 2.53 3.39 3.23
CA VAL A 29 2.63 2.47 2.09
C VAL A 29 1.88 3.07 0.91
N VAL A 30 2.53 3.10 -0.25
CA VAL A 30 1.95 3.63 -1.48
C VAL A 30 1.65 2.47 -2.43
N VAL A 31 0.39 2.38 -2.85
CA VAL A 31 -0.08 1.33 -3.76
C VAL A 31 -0.87 1.98 -4.88
N LYS A 32 -0.63 1.56 -6.11
CA LYS A 32 -1.36 2.09 -7.27
C LYS A 32 -2.61 1.27 -7.56
N ASN A 33 -3.57 1.89 -8.26
CA ASN A 33 -4.78 1.24 -8.77
C ASN A 33 -5.72 0.74 -7.66
N VAL A 34 -5.83 1.49 -6.58
CA VAL A 34 -6.73 1.18 -5.47
C VAL A 34 -7.70 2.33 -5.26
N LEU A 35 -8.79 2.06 -4.52
CA LEU A 35 -9.80 3.06 -4.18
C LEU A 35 -9.83 3.30 -2.68
N PRO A 36 -10.22 4.50 -2.23
CA PRO A 36 -10.32 4.78 -0.80
C PRO A 36 -11.33 3.85 -0.14
N GLY A 37 -11.00 3.40 1.06
CA GLY A 37 -11.86 2.54 1.83
C GLY A 37 -11.79 1.06 1.49
N GLN A 38 -11.08 0.68 0.45
CA GLN A 38 -10.91 -0.74 0.12
C GLN A 38 -9.93 -1.42 1.08
N THR A 39 -10.23 -2.67 1.42
CA THR A 39 -9.27 -3.54 2.08
C THR A 39 -8.50 -4.27 0.99
N VAL A 40 -7.19 -4.14 0.99
CA VAL A 40 -6.36 -4.67 -0.08
C VAL A 40 -5.21 -5.50 0.46
N GLU A 41 -4.81 -6.48 -0.32
CA GLU A 41 -3.62 -7.29 -0.06
C GLU A 41 -2.54 -6.84 -1.02
N VAL A 42 -1.36 -6.51 -0.48
CA VAL A 42 -0.28 -5.92 -1.26
C VAL A 42 1.03 -6.63 -0.98
N VAL A 43 1.92 -6.60 -1.96
CA VAL A 43 3.28 -7.11 -1.80
C VAL A 43 4.26 -5.93 -1.88
N VAL A 44 5.17 -5.87 -0.92
CA VAL A 44 6.17 -4.80 -0.87
C VAL A 44 7.15 -4.98 -2.02
N THR A 45 7.28 -3.96 -2.86
CA THR A 45 8.19 -3.97 -4.00
C THR A 45 9.45 -3.14 -3.75
N LYS A 46 9.33 -2.08 -2.94
CA LYS A 46 10.46 -1.23 -2.58
C LYS A 46 10.28 -0.71 -1.18
N GLN A 47 11.37 -0.61 -0.45
CA GLN A 47 11.37 0.04 0.85
C GLN A 47 12.37 1.19 0.82
N LYS A 48 11.89 2.39 1.17
CA LYS A 48 12.70 3.60 1.29
C LYS A 48 12.54 4.13 2.70
N THR A 49 13.46 4.98 3.13
CA THR A 49 13.38 5.60 4.44
C THR A 49 12.05 6.34 4.60
N GLY A 50 11.25 5.92 5.57
CA GLY A 50 9.96 6.53 5.87
C GLY A 50 8.84 6.24 4.88
N LYS A 51 9.06 5.37 3.89
CA LYS A 51 8.07 5.12 2.86
C LYS A 51 8.27 3.74 2.26
N CYS A 52 7.17 3.03 2.06
CA CYS A 52 7.16 1.75 1.35
C CYS A 52 6.36 1.88 0.06
N GLU A 53 6.84 1.24 -1.00
CA GLU A 53 6.05 1.07 -2.21
C GLU A 53 5.63 -0.39 -2.32
N ALA A 54 4.39 -0.61 -2.70
CA ALA A 54 3.84 -1.95 -2.79
C ALA A 54 2.97 -2.08 -4.03
N ARG A 55 2.76 -3.32 -4.45
CA ARG A 55 1.90 -3.63 -5.59
C ARG A 55 0.64 -4.32 -5.11
N LEU A 56 -0.50 -3.96 -5.69
CA LEU A 56 -1.76 -4.60 -5.38
C LEU A 56 -1.76 -6.06 -5.86
N LEU A 57 -2.06 -6.98 -4.95
CA LEU A 57 -2.25 -8.38 -5.28
C LEU A 57 -3.72 -8.73 -5.40
N ASN A 58 -4.52 -8.26 -4.45
CA ASN A 58 -5.93 -8.63 -4.39
C ASN A 58 -6.72 -7.60 -3.60
N VAL A 59 -7.99 -7.48 -3.91
CA VAL A 59 -8.94 -6.67 -3.13
C VAL A 59 -9.79 -7.64 -2.32
N VAL A 60 -9.77 -7.46 -1.02
CA VAL A 60 -10.48 -8.34 -0.10
C VAL A 60 -11.94 -7.91 0.04
#